data_b76b8814b80810a17660ee36b082bbe0
#
_entry.id   b76b8814b80810a17660ee36b082bbe0
#
_cell.length_a   1.000
_cell.length_b   1.000
_cell.length_c   1.000
_cell.angle_alpha   90.00
_cell.angle_beta   90.00
_cell.angle_gamma   90.00
#
_symmetry.space_group_name_H-M   'P 1'
#
loop_
_entity.id
_entity.type
_entity.pdbx_description
1 polymer ?
#
loop_
_entity_poly.entity_id
_entity_poly.type
_entity_poly.pdbx_seq_one_letter_code
_entity_poly.pdbx_strand_id
1 'polypeptide(L)'
;DGLMLRMSEAQWDAVINVNLKSAFNFIHACAPIMLRQRGGSIINMSSVVGVHGNAGQCNYSASKAGMIGLAKSIAQELGPKGVRANAVAPGFIETPMTAQLSEDIRKDWMKKIPLRRGGQTNDIANVCLFLASDMSSYVSGQVIQVDGGMNM
;
A
#
# COMPACT_ATOMS: atom_id res chain seq x y z
N ASP A 1 -14.43 5.76 -7.91
CA ASP A 1 -14.08 7.08 -7.37
C ASP A 1 -15.26 8.04 -7.53
N GLY A 2 -15.42 8.98 -6.60
CA GLY A 2 -16.46 9.98 -6.59
C GLY A 2 -16.38 10.89 -5.36
N LEU A 3 -16.95 12.08 -5.47
CA LEU A 3 -16.94 13.02 -4.36
C LEU A 3 -17.70 12.45 -3.15
N MET A 4 -17.22 12.71 -1.96
CA MET A 4 -17.75 12.22 -0.68
C MET A 4 -19.28 12.38 -0.57
N LEU A 5 -19.80 13.56 -0.92
CA LEU A 5 -21.24 13.85 -0.85
C LEU A 5 -22.12 13.00 -1.78
N ARG A 6 -21.53 12.35 -2.78
CA ARG A 6 -22.25 11.50 -3.75
C ARG A 6 -21.92 10.02 -3.57
N MET A 7 -21.05 9.68 -2.64
CA MET A 7 -20.65 8.31 -2.39
C MET A 7 -21.73 7.60 -1.58
N SER A 8 -22.22 6.48 -2.10
CA SER A 8 -23.16 5.63 -1.35
C SER A 8 -22.42 4.75 -0.35
N GLU A 9 -23.11 4.31 0.70
CA GLU A 9 -22.60 3.34 1.67
C GLU A 9 -22.12 2.05 0.99
N ALA A 10 -22.86 1.56 0.01
CA ALA A 10 -22.45 0.38 -0.77
C ALA A 10 -21.13 0.55 -1.51
N GLN A 11 -20.87 1.75 -2.06
CA GLN A 11 -19.58 2.06 -2.71
C GLN A 11 -18.45 2.16 -1.68
N TRP A 12 -18.73 2.68 -0.49
CA TRP A 12 -17.78 2.70 0.62
C TRP A 12 -17.45 1.27 1.06
N ASP A 13 -18.45 0.47 1.40
CA ASP A 13 -18.29 -0.88 1.91
C ASP A 13 -17.58 -1.80 0.92
N ALA A 14 -17.89 -1.70 -0.36
CA ALA A 14 -17.24 -2.50 -1.39
C ALA A 14 -15.71 -2.30 -1.37
N VAL A 15 -15.24 -1.05 -1.28
CA VAL A 15 -13.79 -0.75 -1.26
C VAL A 15 -13.14 -1.17 0.06
N ILE A 16 -13.79 -0.90 1.19
CA ILE A 16 -13.28 -1.32 2.51
C ILE A 16 -13.19 -2.85 2.59
N ASN A 17 -14.23 -3.55 2.15
CA ASN A 17 -14.26 -5.02 2.20
C ASN A 17 -13.21 -5.65 1.28
N VAL A 18 -13.08 -5.17 0.05
CA VAL A 18 -12.11 -5.73 -0.91
C VAL A 18 -10.67 -5.38 -0.51
N ASN A 19 -10.39 -4.16 -0.08
CA ASN A 19 -9.03 -3.75 0.22
C ASN A 19 -8.60 -4.09 1.66
N LEU A 20 -9.29 -3.52 2.65
CA LEU A 20 -8.83 -3.56 4.05
C LEU A 20 -9.22 -4.86 4.76
N LYS A 21 -10.50 -5.25 4.64
CA LYS A 21 -10.98 -6.46 5.30
C LYS A 21 -10.32 -7.72 4.74
N SER A 22 -10.04 -7.78 3.44
CA SER A 22 -9.30 -8.89 2.85
C SER A 22 -7.89 -9.02 3.44
N ALA A 23 -7.17 -7.89 3.58
CA ALA A 23 -5.85 -7.89 4.20
C ALA A 23 -5.91 -8.45 5.64
N PHE A 24 -6.88 -7.97 6.45
CA PHE A 24 -7.12 -8.52 7.77
C PHE A 24 -7.36 -10.03 7.74
N ASN A 25 -8.23 -10.53 6.85
CA ASN A 25 -8.56 -11.94 6.76
C ASN A 25 -7.33 -12.82 6.44
N PHE A 26 -6.51 -12.39 5.46
CA PHE A 26 -5.28 -13.12 5.10
C PHE A 26 -4.27 -13.11 6.25
N ILE A 27 -4.05 -11.97 6.88
CA ILE A 27 -3.11 -11.86 7.98
C ILE A 27 -3.58 -12.71 9.16
N HIS A 28 -4.87 -12.65 9.51
CA HIS A 28 -5.45 -13.46 10.59
C HIS A 28 -5.26 -14.96 10.34
N ALA A 29 -5.43 -15.42 9.09
CA ALA A 29 -5.22 -16.82 8.73
C ALA A 29 -3.74 -17.23 8.76
N CYS A 30 -2.81 -16.35 8.36
CA CYS A 30 -1.37 -16.66 8.30
C CYS A 30 -0.63 -16.47 9.64
N ALA A 31 -1.09 -15.53 10.47
CA ALA A 31 -0.40 -15.16 11.72
C ALA A 31 -0.11 -16.37 12.66
N PRO A 32 -1.05 -17.32 12.91
CA PRO A 32 -0.76 -18.47 13.75
C PRO A 32 0.38 -19.35 13.21
N ILE A 33 0.55 -19.42 11.90
CA ILE A 33 1.61 -20.19 11.24
C ILE A 33 2.94 -19.47 11.46
N MET A 34 2.99 -18.16 11.16
CA MET A 34 4.19 -17.33 11.34
C MET A 34 4.66 -17.28 12.79
N LEU A 35 3.73 -17.23 13.75
CA LEU A 35 4.05 -17.28 15.17
C LEU A 35 4.72 -18.59 15.58
N ARG A 36 4.24 -19.73 15.06
CA ARG A 36 4.85 -21.06 15.31
C ARG A 36 6.22 -21.17 14.67
N GLN A 37 6.40 -20.63 13.47
CA GLN A 37 7.68 -20.59 12.75
C GLN A 37 8.70 -19.64 13.40
N ARG A 38 8.25 -18.71 14.25
CA ARG A 38 9.05 -17.62 14.80
C ARG A 38 9.71 -16.78 13.72
N GLY A 39 8.98 -16.47 12.67
CA GLY A 39 9.46 -15.68 11.57
C GLY A 39 8.41 -15.48 10.48
N GLY A 40 8.57 -14.42 9.74
CA GLY A 40 7.70 -14.08 8.62
C GLY A 40 7.82 -12.60 8.25
N SER A 41 7.40 -12.27 7.05
CA SER A 41 7.31 -10.89 6.58
C SER A 41 5.94 -10.64 5.97
N ILE A 42 5.21 -9.70 6.55
CA ILE A 42 3.90 -9.23 6.07
C ILE A 42 4.12 -7.91 5.36
N ILE A 43 3.65 -7.82 4.11
CA ILE A 43 3.80 -6.63 3.28
C ILE A 43 2.41 -6.20 2.82
N ASN A 44 1.92 -5.11 3.39
CA ASN A 44 0.63 -4.52 3.02
C ASN A 44 0.80 -3.56 1.85
N MET A 45 0.05 -3.80 0.76
CA MET A 45 0.05 -2.90 -0.40
C MET A 45 -0.89 -1.73 -0.16
N SER A 46 -0.34 -0.63 0.35
CA SER A 46 -1.01 0.66 0.51
C SER A 46 -1.01 1.47 -0.80
N SER A 47 -0.93 2.77 -0.71
CA SER A 47 -0.80 3.74 -1.80
C SER A 47 -0.35 5.07 -1.21
N VAL A 48 0.28 5.93 -2.02
CA VAL A 48 0.49 7.35 -1.65
C VAL A 48 -0.83 8.05 -1.32
N VAL A 49 -1.94 7.63 -1.94
CA VAL A 49 -3.29 8.11 -1.61
C VAL A 49 -3.71 7.73 -0.17
N GLY A 50 -3.24 6.60 0.34
CA GLY A 50 -3.44 6.22 1.74
C GLY A 50 -2.60 7.03 2.72
N VAL A 51 -1.50 7.63 2.26
CA VAL A 51 -0.62 8.48 3.07
C VAL A 51 -1.10 9.93 3.08
N HIS A 52 -1.44 10.46 1.91
CA HIS A 52 -1.68 11.90 1.71
C HIS A 52 -3.14 12.27 1.43
N GLY A 53 -3.98 11.28 1.12
CA GLY A 53 -5.35 11.52 0.64
C GLY A 53 -5.39 11.90 -0.84
N ASN A 54 -6.59 11.83 -1.43
CA ASN A 54 -6.88 12.37 -2.75
C ASN A 54 -8.37 12.72 -2.86
N ALA A 55 -8.69 13.87 -3.41
CA ALA A 55 -10.08 14.27 -3.64
C ALA A 55 -10.81 13.27 -4.54
N GLY A 56 -12.03 12.89 -4.18
CA GLY A 56 -12.81 11.90 -4.91
C GLY A 56 -12.48 10.43 -4.62
N GLN A 57 -11.58 10.16 -3.69
CA GLN A 57 -11.14 8.79 -3.35
C GLN A 57 -11.18 8.53 -1.83
N CYS A 58 -12.14 9.08 -1.10
CA CYS A 58 -12.15 8.98 0.36
C CYS A 58 -12.25 7.53 0.87
N ASN A 59 -13.05 6.66 0.21
CA ASN A 59 -13.11 5.23 0.53
C ASN A 59 -11.79 4.50 0.24
N TYR A 60 -11.19 4.74 -0.92
CA TYR A 60 -9.90 4.17 -1.29
C TYR A 60 -8.79 4.65 -0.35
N SER A 61 -8.73 5.97 -0.10
CA SER A 61 -7.79 6.58 0.83
C SER A 61 -7.90 5.97 2.22
N ALA A 62 -9.12 5.87 2.77
CA ALA A 62 -9.36 5.25 4.07
C ALA A 62 -8.92 3.78 4.10
N SER A 63 -9.23 3.00 3.06
CA SER A 63 -8.83 1.60 2.98
C SER A 63 -7.31 1.43 2.96
N LYS A 64 -6.60 2.28 2.21
CA LYS A 64 -5.14 2.23 2.07
C LYS A 64 -4.42 2.79 3.31
N ALA A 65 -4.99 3.81 3.97
CA ALA A 65 -4.52 4.28 5.27
C ALA A 65 -4.71 3.21 6.35
N GLY A 66 -5.84 2.50 6.34
CA GLY A 66 -6.11 1.38 7.23
C GLY A 66 -5.06 0.27 7.12
N MET A 67 -4.56 -0.03 5.92
CA MET A 67 -3.46 -0.99 5.71
C MET A 67 -2.15 -0.56 6.38
N ILE A 68 -1.89 0.75 6.45
CA ILE A 68 -0.73 1.30 7.16
C ILE A 68 -0.88 1.07 8.67
N GLY A 69 -2.03 1.44 9.22
CA GLY A 69 -2.33 1.22 10.63
C GLY A 69 -2.25 -0.26 11.01
N LEU A 70 -2.84 -1.12 10.18
CA LEU A 70 -2.80 -2.58 10.34
C LEU A 70 -1.36 -3.12 10.36
N ALA A 71 -0.50 -2.71 9.43
CA ALA A 71 0.90 -3.11 9.40
C ALA A 71 1.65 -2.71 10.68
N LYS A 72 1.45 -1.48 11.16
CA LYS A 72 2.09 -0.97 12.39
C LYS A 72 1.65 -1.73 13.64
N SER A 73 0.36 -2.01 13.78
CA SER A 73 -0.16 -2.78 14.92
C SER A 73 0.38 -4.20 14.93
N ILE A 74 0.36 -4.88 13.78
CA ILE A 74 0.88 -6.23 13.64
C ILE A 74 2.38 -6.30 13.89
N ALA A 75 3.14 -5.30 13.45
CA ALA A 75 4.57 -5.21 13.73
C ALA A 75 4.85 -5.20 15.24
N GLN A 76 4.01 -4.53 16.03
CA GLN A 76 4.12 -4.51 17.49
C GLN A 76 3.67 -5.82 18.14
N GLU A 77 2.54 -6.39 17.69
CA GLU A 77 1.95 -7.59 18.28
C GLU A 77 2.79 -8.85 17.98
N LEU A 78 3.25 -9.01 16.74
CA LEU A 78 3.93 -10.22 16.29
C LEU A 78 5.46 -10.08 16.28
N GLY A 79 5.99 -8.86 16.40
CA GLY A 79 7.43 -8.58 16.43
C GLY A 79 8.21 -9.39 17.48
N PRO A 80 7.72 -9.54 18.73
CA PRO A 80 8.37 -10.37 19.75
C PRO A 80 8.57 -11.85 19.35
N LYS A 81 7.87 -12.29 18.30
CA LYS A 81 7.99 -13.65 17.74
C LYS A 81 8.73 -13.68 16.41
N GLY A 82 9.44 -12.60 16.05
CA GLY A 82 10.26 -12.55 14.84
C GLY A 82 9.47 -12.29 13.55
N VAL A 83 8.19 -11.91 13.63
CA VAL A 83 7.40 -11.55 12.45
C VAL A 83 7.48 -10.05 12.21
N ARG A 84 7.88 -9.65 11.00
CA ARG A 84 7.93 -8.26 10.56
C ARG A 84 6.68 -7.90 9.78
N ALA A 85 6.23 -6.66 9.87
CA ALA A 85 5.13 -6.17 9.05
C ALA A 85 5.41 -4.73 8.60
N ASN A 86 5.26 -4.47 7.30
CA ASN A 86 5.50 -3.17 6.68
C ASN A 86 4.41 -2.86 5.64
N ALA A 87 4.29 -1.60 5.27
CA ALA A 87 3.44 -1.15 4.18
C ALA A 87 4.29 -0.58 3.05
N VAL A 88 3.94 -0.91 1.81
CA VAL A 88 4.47 -0.27 0.60
C VAL A 88 3.40 0.67 0.07
N ALA A 89 3.77 1.90 -0.24
CA ALA A 89 2.86 2.92 -0.77
C ALA A 89 3.32 3.35 -2.17
N PRO A 90 2.86 2.65 -3.25
CA PRO A 90 3.16 3.03 -4.62
C PRO A 90 2.58 4.39 -4.97
N GLY A 91 3.32 5.16 -5.78
CA GLY A 91 2.83 6.36 -6.45
C GLY A 91 2.17 6.06 -7.78
N PHE A 92 2.48 6.87 -8.81
CA PHE A 92 2.01 6.65 -10.16
C PHE A 92 2.83 5.54 -10.84
N ILE A 93 2.21 4.38 -11.04
CA ILE A 93 2.84 3.20 -11.65
C ILE A 93 2.21 2.94 -13.02
N GLU A 94 3.06 2.74 -14.03
CA GLU A 94 2.65 2.38 -15.38
C GLU A 94 2.13 0.94 -15.42
N THR A 95 0.83 0.81 -15.68
CA THR A 95 0.10 -0.46 -15.76
C THR A 95 -0.92 -0.38 -16.90
N PRO A 96 -1.51 -1.48 -17.33
CA PRO A 96 -2.60 -1.44 -18.30
C PRO A 96 -3.77 -0.53 -17.87
N MET A 97 -4.00 -0.39 -16.58
CA MET A 97 -5.02 0.52 -16.02
C MET A 97 -4.64 2.00 -16.22
N THR A 98 -3.41 2.38 -15.91
CA THR A 98 -2.93 3.76 -16.05
C THR A 98 -2.65 4.13 -17.51
N ALA A 99 -2.43 3.14 -18.38
CA ALA A 99 -2.29 3.34 -19.83
C ALA A 99 -3.57 3.86 -20.50
N GLN A 100 -4.73 3.66 -19.85
CA GLN A 100 -6.02 4.17 -20.34
C GLN A 100 -6.23 5.67 -20.07
N LEU A 101 -5.37 6.28 -19.25
CA LEU A 101 -5.39 7.74 -19.02
C LEU A 101 -4.92 8.49 -20.26
N SER A 102 -5.51 9.66 -20.52
CA SER A 102 -5.07 10.52 -21.63
C SER A 102 -3.60 10.92 -21.49
N GLU A 103 -2.94 11.15 -22.63
CA GLU A 103 -1.53 11.59 -22.64
C GLU A 103 -1.30 12.85 -21.82
N ASP A 104 -2.25 13.78 -21.83
CA ASP A 104 -2.13 15.05 -21.09
C ASP A 104 -2.13 14.80 -19.56
N ILE A 105 -3.02 13.94 -19.09
CA ILE A 105 -3.06 13.53 -17.69
C ILE A 105 -1.74 12.84 -17.30
N ARG A 106 -1.24 11.93 -18.14
CA ARG A 106 0.04 11.24 -17.88
C ARG A 106 1.21 12.21 -17.84
N LYS A 107 1.28 13.16 -18.77
CA LYS A 107 2.31 14.22 -18.80
C LYS A 107 2.26 15.10 -17.56
N ASP A 108 1.07 15.45 -17.09
CA ASP A 108 0.91 16.26 -15.88
C ASP A 108 1.34 15.52 -14.62
N TRP A 109 1.06 14.22 -14.52
CA TRP A 109 1.58 13.38 -13.44
C TRP A 109 3.11 13.31 -13.47
N MET A 110 3.71 13.07 -14.66
CA MET A 110 5.18 13.02 -14.80
C MET A 110 5.87 14.31 -14.42
N LYS A 111 5.25 15.49 -14.65
CA LYS A 111 5.79 16.79 -14.20
C LYS A 111 5.92 16.90 -12.68
N LYS A 112 4.99 16.25 -11.95
CA LYS A 112 4.97 16.24 -10.49
C LYS A 112 5.96 15.25 -9.87
N ILE A 113 6.46 14.29 -10.65
CA ILE A 113 7.41 13.28 -10.19
C ILE A 113 8.84 13.79 -10.40
N PRO A 114 9.65 13.97 -9.35
CA PRO A 114 11.04 14.41 -9.48
C PRO A 114 11.89 13.53 -10.40
N LEU A 115 11.70 12.20 -10.38
CA LEU A 115 12.41 11.27 -11.28
C LEU A 115 11.93 11.34 -12.75
N ARG A 116 10.93 12.19 -13.06
CA ARG A 116 10.46 12.49 -14.44
C ARG A 116 9.99 11.28 -15.24
N ARG A 117 9.60 10.20 -14.55
CA ARG A 117 9.00 9.01 -15.16
C ARG A 117 7.92 8.42 -14.25
N GLY A 118 7.00 7.68 -14.83
CA GLY A 118 6.16 6.76 -14.06
C GLY A 118 7.00 5.62 -13.47
N GLY A 119 6.59 5.10 -12.34
CA GLY A 119 7.19 3.88 -11.79
C GLY A 119 6.79 2.67 -12.64
N GLN A 120 7.67 1.69 -12.71
CA GLN A 120 7.39 0.39 -13.32
C GLN A 120 6.95 -0.61 -12.24
N THR A 121 6.25 -1.65 -12.63
CA THR A 121 5.87 -2.73 -11.70
C THR A 121 7.09 -3.35 -11.00
N ASN A 122 8.24 -3.42 -11.70
CA ASN A 122 9.50 -3.87 -11.12
C ASN A 122 10.04 -2.95 -10.03
N ASP A 123 9.78 -1.64 -10.08
CA ASP A 123 10.19 -0.72 -9.01
C ASP A 123 9.50 -1.12 -7.68
N ILE A 124 8.23 -1.52 -7.75
CA ILE A 124 7.47 -1.99 -6.59
C ILE A 124 7.91 -3.40 -6.17
N ALA A 125 8.09 -4.31 -7.14
CA ALA A 125 8.49 -5.68 -6.88
C ALA A 125 9.85 -5.75 -6.16
N ASN A 126 10.81 -4.90 -6.52
CA ASN A 126 12.12 -4.83 -5.89
C ASN A 126 12.03 -4.43 -4.41
N VAL A 127 11.17 -3.47 -4.07
CA VAL A 127 10.93 -3.08 -2.67
C VAL A 127 10.25 -4.21 -1.90
N CYS A 128 9.27 -4.88 -2.51
CA CYS A 128 8.64 -6.06 -1.90
C CYS A 128 9.65 -7.19 -1.67
N LEU A 129 10.53 -7.45 -2.63
CA LEU A 129 11.62 -8.44 -2.52
C LEU A 129 12.56 -8.09 -1.36
N PHE A 130 13.00 -6.84 -1.27
CA PHE A 130 13.80 -6.36 -0.13
C PHE A 130 13.08 -6.61 1.19
N LEU A 131 11.81 -6.24 1.31
CA LEU A 131 11.03 -6.43 2.54
C LEU A 131 10.73 -7.89 2.84
N ALA A 132 10.66 -8.75 1.85
CA ALA A 132 10.45 -10.20 2.02
C ALA A 132 11.72 -10.93 2.45
N SER A 133 12.91 -10.37 2.17
CA SER A 133 14.20 -10.98 2.41
C SER A 133 14.83 -10.60 3.75
N ASP A 134 15.91 -11.28 4.12
CA ASP A 134 16.71 -11.00 5.32
C ASP A 134 17.45 -9.65 5.26
N MET A 135 17.60 -9.06 4.07
CA MET A 135 18.15 -7.70 3.92
C MET A 135 17.37 -6.65 4.71
N SER A 136 16.11 -6.90 5.00
CA SER A 136 15.24 -6.04 5.80
C SER A 136 14.95 -6.58 7.21
N SER A 137 15.86 -7.41 7.76
CA SER A 137 15.65 -8.11 9.04
C SER A 137 15.38 -7.17 10.23
N TYR A 138 15.79 -5.90 10.14
CA TYR A 138 15.55 -4.88 11.18
C TYR A 138 14.56 -3.78 10.73
N VAL A 139 13.80 -4.03 9.65
CA VAL A 139 12.79 -3.11 9.10
C VAL A 139 11.40 -3.65 9.42
N SER A 140 10.70 -3.01 10.37
CA SER A 140 9.33 -3.39 10.77
C SER A 140 8.53 -2.15 11.15
N GLY A 141 7.22 -2.16 10.88
CA GLY A 141 6.31 -1.04 11.17
C GLY A 141 6.46 0.16 10.21
N GLN A 142 7.23 0.02 9.13
CA GLN A 142 7.54 1.11 8.22
C GLN A 142 6.51 1.26 7.09
N VAL A 143 6.42 2.49 6.57
CA VAL A 143 5.69 2.82 5.34
C VAL A 143 6.72 3.28 4.31
N ILE A 144 6.91 2.48 3.27
CA ILE A 144 7.87 2.81 2.21
C ILE A 144 7.10 3.35 1.01
N GLN A 145 7.23 4.64 0.75
CA GLN A 145 6.72 5.26 -0.46
C GLN A 145 7.65 4.92 -1.63
N VAL A 146 7.05 4.46 -2.73
CA VAL A 146 7.76 4.12 -3.98
C VAL A 146 7.10 4.92 -5.10
N ASP A 147 7.43 6.20 -5.16
CA ASP A 147 6.68 7.20 -5.92
C ASP A 147 7.56 8.17 -6.75
N GLY A 148 8.87 7.90 -6.81
CA GLY A 148 9.82 8.75 -7.54
C GLY A 148 10.00 10.15 -6.94
N GLY A 149 9.67 10.32 -5.65
CA GLY A 149 9.74 11.59 -4.92
C GLY A 149 8.52 12.48 -5.12
N MET A 150 7.41 11.93 -5.63
CA MET A 150 6.20 12.69 -5.95
C MET A 150 5.57 13.36 -4.71
N ASN A 151 5.71 12.75 -3.55
CA ASN A 151 5.10 13.21 -2.29
C ASN A 151 6.17 13.37 -1.18
N MET A 152 7.10 14.26 -1.43
CA MET A 152 8.11 14.65 -0.43
C MET A 152 7.59 15.81 0.42
#